data_7d1bb2355250c12b5c208bc51edc836e
#
_entry.id   7d1bb2355250c12b5c208bc51edc836e
#
_cell.length_a   1.000
_cell.length_b   1.000
_cell.length_c   1.000
_cell.angle_alpha   90.00
_cell.angle_beta   90.00
_cell.angle_gamma   90.00
#
_symmetry.space_group_name_H-M   'P 1'
#
loop_
_entity.id
_entity.type
_entity.pdbx_description
1 polymer ?
#
loop_
_entity_poly.entity_id
_entity_poly.type
_entity_poly.pdbx_seq_one_letter_code
_entity_poly.pdbx_strand_id
1 'polypeptide(L)'
;MSYFNQKTARQATFFIASILFFFQHVQAQTAKPYDSLFIESLKKEALASVSSKEKNVQEMVDMIFSFGELGFQEFETSKYITDILSKNGFAVEKGISGIPTAWLAKWGSGSPVIALGSDIDCIPKASQKPGVAYKDPIVEGAPGHGEGHNSGQAVIIYAAIAVKELMQKNHLSGTIIIWPGVAEELLGSKAWYVRDGYFKNVDACIFTHVGGGFGVGYGDPGFNGLVSVKFSFDGEAAHAAGAPWRGRSALDAVELMDAGWNFKREHLKPTQRSHYVITDGGDQPNVVPSKAGVWYYFRERNYDDIKSMYDAGIRIAQGAAMMTDTKMNYQIVGTAWPGHFNKPLAEAMYNNIKRVGMPTWSDDDKKLAAAVQKLVEAPKIDEEGKPVNGLKVKVDTISGSVPFSWGGGSDDIADISWNVPTIVLWYPANITGTKGHHWADAIAMATPIAHKGTLAGPKATALTLVDIFTKPAIIDSAKSYFSNVQTKDVKYKPFISASDPAPVYLNTEIMARYREQMKKFYYNPGKYKTYLGQLGITYPTLEKK
;
A
#
# COMPACT_ATOMS: atom_id res chain seq x y z
N MET A 1 29.98 19.02 -82.81
CA MET A 1 28.74 19.55 -83.42
C MET A 1 27.93 20.05 -82.22
N SER A 2 28.02 21.37 -81.92
CA SER A 2 27.20 22.52 -82.40
C SER A 2 25.73 22.31 -81.92
N TYR A 3 25.08 23.15 -81.16
CA TYR A 3 24.90 24.63 -81.13
C TYR A 3 24.22 25.02 -79.83
N PHE A 4 24.67 26.01 -79.11
CA PHE A 4 24.14 27.39 -78.94
C PHE A 4 22.60 27.54 -78.77
N ASN A 5 22.11 28.10 -77.68
CA ASN A 5 21.70 29.47 -77.48
C ASN A 5 21.09 29.74 -76.09
N GLN A 6 21.64 30.61 -75.36
CA GLN A 6 21.35 31.98 -74.96
C GLN A 6 19.97 32.32 -74.37
N LYS A 7 20.11 32.83 -73.13
CA LYS A 7 19.44 33.98 -72.51
C LYS A 7 17.94 33.90 -72.18
N THR A 8 17.64 33.95 -70.91
CA THR A 8 17.00 35.19 -70.37
C THR A 8 17.12 35.20 -68.83
N ALA A 9 17.73 36.27 -68.32
CA ALA A 9 17.77 36.63 -66.92
C ALA A 9 16.37 37.10 -66.47
N ARG A 10 15.86 36.56 -65.37
CA ARG A 10 14.83 37.25 -64.60
C ARG A 10 15.27 37.27 -63.13
N GLN A 11 15.47 38.51 -62.67
CA GLN A 11 15.70 38.88 -61.28
C GLN A 11 14.53 38.39 -60.45
N ALA A 12 14.81 37.52 -59.50
CA ALA A 12 13.90 37.20 -58.41
C ALA A 12 14.46 37.88 -57.15
N THR A 13 13.81 38.96 -56.77
CA THR A 13 14.04 39.72 -55.54
C THR A 13 13.75 38.82 -54.36
N PHE A 14 14.78 38.45 -53.59
CA PHE A 14 14.60 37.74 -52.30
C PHE A 14 14.06 38.72 -51.27
N PHE A 15 12.79 38.57 -50.88
CA PHE A 15 12.24 39.15 -49.67
C PHE A 15 12.71 38.28 -48.50
N ILE A 16 13.71 38.76 -47.77
CA ILE A 16 14.07 38.20 -46.46
C ILE A 16 13.05 38.75 -45.47
N ALA A 17 12.02 37.97 -45.17
CA ALA A 17 11.13 38.20 -44.04
C ALA A 17 11.87 37.81 -42.77
N SER A 18 12.41 38.80 -42.06
CA SER A 18 12.95 38.61 -40.69
C SER A 18 11.78 38.27 -39.75
N ILE A 19 11.58 36.98 -39.49
CA ILE A 19 10.70 36.55 -38.41
C ILE A 19 11.47 36.77 -37.10
N LEU A 20 11.22 37.88 -36.44
CA LEU A 20 11.58 38.15 -35.06
C LEU A 20 10.76 37.21 -34.19
N PHE A 21 11.35 36.08 -33.79
CA PHE A 21 10.85 35.26 -32.69
C PHE A 21 11.01 36.09 -31.41
N PHE A 22 9.94 36.70 -30.95
CA PHE A 22 9.82 37.16 -29.59
C PHE A 22 9.82 35.93 -28.68
N PHE A 23 10.99 35.54 -28.19
CA PHE A 23 11.09 34.74 -26.98
C PHE A 23 10.56 35.61 -25.83
N GLN A 24 9.26 35.55 -25.59
CA GLN A 24 8.75 35.97 -24.30
C GLN A 24 9.38 35.02 -23.28
N HIS A 25 10.40 35.48 -22.60
CA HIS A 25 10.81 34.93 -21.31
C HIS A 25 9.60 35.09 -20.40
N VAL A 26 8.79 34.04 -20.28
CA VAL A 26 7.88 33.90 -19.16
C VAL A 26 8.79 33.77 -17.94
N GLN A 27 9.20 34.88 -17.36
CA GLN A 27 9.70 34.89 -16.01
C GLN A 27 8.58 34.30 -15.20
N ALA A 28 8.80 33.08 -14.64
CA ALA A 28 7.96 32.52 -13.63
C ALA A 28 7.92 33.60 -12.52
N GLN A 29 6.85 34.38 -12.49
CA GLN A 29 6.56 35.24 -11.34
C GLN A 29 6.56 34.30 -10.14
N THR A 30 7.57 34.43 -9.28
CA THR A 30 7.55 33.80 -7.96
C THR A 30 6.31 34.33 -7.28
N ALA A 31 5.28 33.48 -7.19
CA ALA A 31 4.03 33.83 -6.55
C ALA A 31 4.37 34.37 -5.15
N LYS A 32 3.86 35.56 -4.79
CA LYS A 32 4.07 36.10 -3.45
C LYS A 32 3.62 35.02 -2.44
N PRO A 33 4.44 34.78 -1.40
CA PRO A 33 4.03 33.82 -0.36
C PRO A 33 2.66 34.24 0.19
N TYR A 34 1.77 33.28 0.36
CA TYR A 34 0.48 33.53 1.01
C TYR A 34 0.71 34.05 2.42
N ASP A 35 -0.12 35.01 2.83
CA ASP A 35 -0.09 35.55 4.19
C ASP A 35 -0.39 34.44 5.23
N SER A 36 0.30 34.51 6.37
CA SER A 36 0.16 33.54 7.46
C SER A 36 -1.26 33.46 8.02
N LEU A 37 -1.96 34.59 8.12
CA LEU A 37 -3.36 34.63 8.58
C LEU A 37 -4.29 33.96 7.59
N PHE A 38 -4.04 34.12 6.30
CA PHE A 38 -4.78 33.43 5.25
C PHE A 38 -4.58 31.90 5.35
N ILE A 39 -3.34 31.43 5.49
CA ILE A 39 -3.04 29.99 5.66
C ILE A 39 -3.75 29.44 6.91
N GLU A 40 -3.72 30.16 8.02
CA GLU A 40 -4.41 29.76 9.25
C GLU A 40 -5.94 29.73 9.07
N SER A 41 -6.51 30.65 8.28
CA SER A 41 -7.95 30.60 7.95
C SER A 41 -8.30 29.36 7.13
N LEU A 42 -7.48 29.00 6.12
CA LEU A 42 -7.65 27.79 5.34
C LEU A 42 -7.55 26.52 6.21
N LYS A 43 -6.59 26.47 7.13
CA LYS A 43 -6.44 25.34 8.05
C LYS A 43 -7.66 25.17 8.96
N LYS A 44 -8.23 26.26 9.49
CA LYS A 44 -9.47 26.22 10.29
C LYS A 44 -10.64 25.70 9.45
N GLU A 45 -10.78 26.18 8.23
CA GLU A 45 -11.83 25.74 7.30
C GLU A 45 -11.66 24.26 6.92
N ALA A 46 -10.42 23.79 6.65
CA ALA A 46 -10.11 22.39 6.39
C ALA A 46 -10.54 21.48 7.56
N LEU A 47 -10.20 21.85 8.79
CA LEU A 47 -10.61 21.10 9.98
C LEU A 47 -12.14 21.05 10.13
N ALA A 48 -12.83 22.16 9.89
CA ALA A 48 -14.29 22.21 9.93
C ALA A 48 -14.92 21.32 8.83
N SER A 49 -14.40 21.40 7.60
CA SER A 49 -14.86 20.58 6.48
C SER A 49 -14.67 19.08 6.76
N VAL A 50 -13.49 18.65 7.24
CA VAL A 50 -13.24 17.26 7.62
C VAL A 50 -14.19 16.84 8.77
N SER A 51 -14.34 17.67 9.80
CA SER A 51 -15.22 17.35 10.94
C SER A 51 -16.69 17.19 10.54
N SER A 52 -17.18 17.98 9.57
CA SER A 52 -18.55 17.85 9.05
C SER A 52 -18.78 16.53 8.31
N LYS A 53 -17.71 15.83 7.91
CA LYS A 53 -17.74 14.56 7.18
C LYS A 53 -17.51 13.33 8.09
N GLU A 54 -17.53 13.51 9.43
CA GLU A 54 -17.32 12.43 10.41
C GLU A 54 -18.17 11.18 10.12
N LYS A 55 -19.46 11.39 9.82
CA LYS A 55 -20.36 10.28 9.49
C LYS A 55 -19.95 9.54 8.21
N ASN A 56 -19.50 10.26 7.20
CA ASN A 56 -19.05 9.67 5.95
C ASN A 56 -17.74 8.87 6.15
N VAL A 57 -16.82 9.37 7.01
CA VAL A 57 -15.60 8.63 7.40
C VAL A 57 -15.98 7.32 8.07
N GLN A 58 -16.87 7.34 9.06
CA GLN A 58 -17.35 6.14 9.73
C GLN A 58 -18.03 5.15 8.76
N GLU A 59 -18.88 5.65 7.86
CA GLU A 59 -19.56 4.79 6.88
C GLU A 59 -18.57 4.11 5.93
N MET A 60 -17.52 4.80 5.48
CA MET A 60 -16.52 4.20 4.60
C MET A 60 -15.73 3.11 5.33
N VAL A 61 -15.33 3.37 6.59
CA VAL A 61 -14.64 2.38 7.44
C VAL A 61 -15.48 1.11 7.59
N ASP A 62 -16.74 1.27 7.97
CA ASP A 62 -17.66 0.15 8.21
C ASP A 62 -17.98 -0.62 6.90
N MET A 63 -18.14 0.12 5.79
CA MET A 63 -18.44 -0.46 4.48
C MET A 63 -17.31 -1.35 3.99
N ILE A 64 -16.08 -0.81 3.93
CA ILE A 64 -14.91 -1.55 3.46
C ILE A 64 -14.62 -2.74 4.39
N PHE A 65 -14.74 -2.54 5.72
CA PHE A 65 -14.64 -3.64 6.68
C PHE A 65 -15.60 -4.79 6.35
N SER A 66 -16.84 -4.47 5.99
CA SER A 66 -17.87 -5.47 5.71
C SER A 66 -17.62 -6.25 4.41
N PHE A 67 -16.87 -5.70 3.45
CA PHE A 67 -16.52 -6.39 2.21
C PHE A 67 -15.48 -7.49 2.42
N GLY A 68 -14.41 -7.21 3.21
CA GLY A 68 -13.40 -8.19 3.60
C GLY A 68 -12.76 -8.91 2.41
N GLU A 69 -12.26 -8.17 1.42
CA GLU A 69 -11.76 -8.70 0.16
C GLU A 69 -10.24 -8.87 0.18
N LEU A 70 -9.78 -10.04 -0.28
CA LEU A 70 -8.35 -10.34 -0.42
C LEU A 70 -7.73 -9.62 -1.62
N GLY A 71 -6.41 -9.48 -1.57
CA GLY A 71 -5.60 -8.85 -2.62
C GLY A 71 -5.88 -9.38 -4.03
N PHE A 72 -5.97 -8.48 -5.00
CA PHE A 72 -6.43 -8.64 -6.38
C PHE A 72 -7.92 -8.95 -6.55
N GLN A 73 -8.68 -9.07 -5.47
CA GLN A 73 -10.11 -9.41 -5.51
C GLN A 73 -10.98 -8.31 -4.88
N GLU A 74 -10.47 -7.09 -4.73
CA GLU A 74 -11.09 -5.94 -4.05
C GLU A 74 -12.15 -5.24 -4.95
N PHE A 75 -13.02 -6.00 -5.59
CA PHE A 75 -13.98 -5.49 -6.58
C PHE A 75 -15.06 -4.59 -5.98
N GLU A 76 -15.66 -5.00 -4.86
CA GLU A 76 -16.69 -4.20 -4.18
C GLU A 76 -16.07 -2.95 -3.55
N THR A 77 -14.91 -3.09 -2.93
CA THR A 77 -14.14 -1.98 -2.34
C THR A 77 -13.79 -0.95 -3.40
N SER A 78 -13.17 -1.36 -4.52
CA SER A 78 -12.79 -0.47 -5.61
C SER A 78 -13.99 0.20 -6.25
N LYS A 79 -15.10 -0.53 -6.45
CA LYS A 79 -16.34 0.02 -6.98
C LYS A 79 -16.89 1.09 -6.04
N TYR A 80 -17.04 0.79 -4.76
CA TYR A 80 -17.58 1.69 -3.74
C TYR A 80 -16.79 3.00 -3.66
N ILE A 81 -15.45 2.90 -3.60
CA ILE A 81 -14.56 4.06 -3.50
C ILE A 81 -14.62 4.90 -4.78
N THR A 82 -14.52 4.28 -5.96
CA THR A 82 -14.53 5.00 -7.24
C THR A 82 -15.87 5.69 -7.51
N ASP A 83 -16.98 5.12 -7.04
CA ASP A 83 -18.30 5.76 -7.12
C ASP A 83 -18.37 7.04 -6.25
N ILE A 84 -17.76 7.02 -5.06
CA ILE A 84 -17.65 8.21 -4.18
C ILE A 84 -16.76 9.28 -4.82
N LEU A 85 -15.60 8.90 -5.34
CA LEU A 85 -14.66 9.83 -5.97
C LEU A 85 -15.27 10.49 -7.21
N SER A 86 -15.93 9.73 -8.07
CA SER A 86 -16.64 10.25 -9.26
C SER A 86 -17.74 11.22 -8.88
N LYS A 87 -18.56 10.91 -7.87
CA LYS A 87 -19.60 11.81 -7.35
C LYS A 87 -19.03 13.12 -6.78
N ASN A 88 -17.79 13.08 -6.29
CA ASN A 88 -17.09 14.25 -5.79
C ASN A 88 -16.24 14.95 -6.88
N GLY A 89 -16.42 14.62 -8.16
CA GLY A 89 -15.81 15.32 -9.30
C GLY A 89 -14.36 14.98 -9.58
N PHE A 90 -13.86 13.83 -9.10
CA PHE A 90 -12.59 13.27 -9.53
C PHE A 90 -12.75 12.51 -10.85
N ALA A 91 -11.83 12.69 -11.78
CA ALA A 91 -11.73 11.87 -12.98
C ALA A 91 -11.06 10.54 -12.62
N VAL A 92 -11.76 9.42 -12.82
CA VAL A 92 -11.29 8.08 -12.42
C VAL A 92 -10.87 7.27 -13.63
N GLU A 93 -9.62 6.81 -13.63
CA GLU A 93 -9.07 5.81 -14.54
C GLU A 93 -9.04 4.46 -13.82
N LYS A 94 -9.59 3.39 -14.42
CA LYS A 94 -9.68 2.05 -13.83
C LYS A 94 -8.81 1.06 -14.58
N GLY A 95 -8.38 -0.02 -13.89
CA GLY A 95 -7.59 -1.10 -14.49
C GLY A 95 -6.14 -0.70 -14.76
N ILE A 96 -5.59 0.25 -13.99
CA ILE A 96 -4.19 0.68 -14.14
C ILE A 96 -3.24 -0.51 -13.95
N SER A 97 -2.13 -0.51 -14.67
CA SER A 97 -1.13 -1.60 -14.69
C SER A 97 -1.69 -3.00 -15.01
N GLY A 98 -2.87 -3.06 -15.67
CA GLY A 98 -3.54 -4.33 -15.97
C GLY A 98 -4.17 -5.01 -14.75
N ILE A 99 -4.30 -4.31 -13.63
CA ILE A 99 -4.92 -4.80 -12.39
C ILE A 99 -6.38 -4.33 -12.33
N PRO A 100 -7.38 -5.22 -12.44
CA PRO A 100 -8.80 -4.85 -12.55
C PRO A 100 -9.35 -4.04 -11.38
N THR A 101 -8.82 -4.26 -10.18
CA THR A 101 -9.23 -3.58 -8.94
C THR A 101 -8.45 -2.29 -8.67
N ALA A 102 -7.40 -2.01 -9.45
CA ALA A 102 -6.60 -0.80 -9.34
C ALA A 102 -7.18 0.37 -10.14
N TRP A 103 -7.01 1.57 -9.61
CA TRP A 103 -7.51 2.80 -10.23
C TRP A 103 -6.68 4.01 -9.81
N LEU A 104 -6.82 5.10 -10.57
CA LEU A 104 -6.27 6.40 -10.25
C LEU A 104 -7.36 7.45 -10.41
N ALA A 105 -7.56 8.27 -9.39
CA ALA A 105 -8.52 9.36 -9.43
C ALA A 105 -7.81 10.71 -9.34
N LYS A 106 -8.07 11.59 -10.30
CA LYS A 106 -7.39 12.87 -10.44
C LYS A 106 -8.36 14.03 -10.36
N TRP A 107 -7.97 15.09 -9.65
CA TRP A 107 -8.65 16.37 -9.64
C TRP A 107 -7.65 17.53 -9.64
N GLY A 108 -8.04 18.66 -10.25
CA GLY A 108 -7.24 19.87 -10.32
C GLY A 108 -6.28 19.89 -11.52
N SER A 109 -5.47 20.92 -11.60
CA SER A 109 -4.48 21.11 -12.65
C SER A 109 -3.31 21.98 -12.17
N GLY A 110 -2.16 21.81 -12.80
CA GLY A 110 -0.92 22.53 -12.42
C GLY A 110 -0.20 21.86 -11.26
N SER A 111 0.84 22.54 -10.79
CA SER A 111 1.74 22.09 -9.72
C SER A 111 1.42 22.76 -8.38
N PRO A 112 1.76 22.12 -7.25
CA PRO A 112 2.32 20.76 -7.16
C PRO A 112 1.30 19.66 -7.45
N VAL A 113 1.79 18.47 -7.89
CA VAL A 113 1.00 17.26 -8.07
C VAL A 113 1.23 16.36 -6.86
N ILE A 114 0.22 16.18 -6.05
CA ILE A 114 0.31 15.41 -4.80
C ILE A 114 -0.51 14.11 -4.93
N ALA A 115 0.17 12.98 -4.74
CA ALA A 115 -0.46 11.67 -4.71
C ALA A 115 -0.81 11.28 -3.26
N LEU A 116 -2.01 10.75 -3.06
CA LEU A 116 -2.52 10.25 -1.80
C LEU A 116 -2.87 8.77 -1.95
N GLY A 117 -2.30 7.91 -1.12
CA GLY A 117 -2.48 6.46 -1.22
C GLY A 117 -2.77 5.80 0.12
N SER A 118 -3.44 4.66 0.06
CA SER A 118 -3.60 3.70 1.16
C SER A 118 -4.05 2.35 0.64
N ASP A 119 -3.74 1.28 1.36
CA ASP A 119 -4.09 -0.08 1.02
C ASP A 119 -5.58 -0.37 1.21
N ILE A 120 -6.09 -1.42 0.53
CA ILE A 120 -7.52 -1.72 0.50
C ILE A 120 -7.85 -3.22 0.65
N ASP A 121 -6.87 -4.09 0.64
CA ASP A 121 -7.07 -5.53 0.80
C ASP A 121 -7.12 -5.98 2.26
N CYS A 122 -7.37 -7.26 2.48
CA CYS A 122 -7.39 -7.87 3.79
C CYS A 122 -6.69 -9.24 3.79
N ILE A 123 -6.61 -9.89 4.96
CA ILE A 123 -5.91 -11.17 5.14
C ILE A 123 -6.85 -12.38 5.19
N PRO A 124 -6.36 -13.58 4.82
CA PRO A 124 -7.13 -14.82 4.91
C PRO A 124 -7.52 -15.17 6.35
N LYS A 125 -8.69 -15.80 6.53
CA LYS A 125 -9.15 -16.40 7.81
C LYS A 125 -9.26 -15.40 8.97
N ALA A 126 -9.39 -14.11 8.69
CA ALA A 126 -9.49 -13.05 9.71
C ALA A 126 -10.92 -12.50 9.90
N SER A 127 -11.94 -13.14 9.35
CA SER A 127 -13.34 -12.76 9.59
C SER A 127 -13.63 -12.76 11.09
N GLN A 128 -14.07 -11.61 11.62
CA GLN A 128 -14.32 -11.42 13.05
C GLN A 128 -15.39 -10.33 13.24
N LYS A 129 -16.29 -10.54 14.20
CA LYS A 129 -17.23 -9.51 14.64
C LYS A 129 -16.49 -8.38 15.36
N PRO A 130 -16.62 -7.12 14.91
CA PRO A 130 -15.99 -6.00 15.58
C PRO A 130 -16.58 -5.77 16.97
N GLY A 131 -15.78 -5.28 17.91
CA GLY A 131 -16.21 -4.97 19.28
C GLY A 131 -16.46 -6.17 20.18
N VAL A 132 -16.15 -7.40 19.73
CA VAL A 132 -16.31 -8.65 20.47
C VAL A 132 -14.93 -9.20 20.85
N ALA A 133 -14.58 -9.15 22.13
CA ALA A 133 -13.24 -9.48 22.66
C ALA A 133 -13.00 -11.01 22.84
N TYR A 134 -13.50 -11.82 21.91
CA TYR A 134 -13.22 -13.23 21.77
C TYR A 134 -13.44 -13.65 20.31
N LYS A 135 -12.96 -14.82 19.91
CA LYS A 135 -13.13 -15.30 18.54
C LYS A 135 -14.62 -15.58 18.24
N ASP A 136 -15.19 -14.80 17.35
CA ASP A 136 -16.57 -14.92 16.88
C ASP A 136 -16.64 -14.41 15.42
N PRO A 137 -16.31 -15.27 14.44
CA PRO A 137 -16.27 -14.89 13.04
C PRO A 137 -17.65 -14.50 12.50
N ILE A 138 -17.71 -13.52 11.60
CA ILE A 138 -18.95 -13.19 10.85
C ILE A 138 -19.27 -14.34 9.90
N VAL A 139 -18.24 -14.85 9.20
CA VAL A 139 -18.31 -16.05 8.35
C VAL A 139 -17.08 -16.90 8.67
N GLU A 140 -17.29 -18.14 9.15
CA GLU A 140 -16.19 -19.01 9.55
C GLU A 140 -15.23 -19.29 8.40
N GLY A 141 -13.92 -19.10 8.66
CA GLY A 141 -12.85 -19.31 7.69
C GLY A 141 -12.73 -18.25 6.59
N ALA A 142 -13.63 -17.26 6.54
CA ALA A 142 -13.59 -16.19 5.56
C ALA A 142 -12.45 -15.19 5.85
N PRO A 143 -12.01 -14.40 4.84
CA PRO A 143 -11.08 -13.30 5.03
C PRO A 143 -11.69 -12.15 5.84
N GLY A 144 -10.85 -11.23 6.32
CA GLY A 144 -11.26 -10.05 7.06
C GLY A 144 -10.10 -9.10 7.33
N HIS A 145 -10.42 -7.88 7.76
CA HIS A 145 -9.44 -6.82 8.00
C HIS A 145 -8.68 -7.02 9.32
N GLY A 146 -7.85 -8.07 9.37
CA GLY A 146 -6.99 -8.42 10.50
C GLY A 146 -5.69 -7.62 10.58
N GLU A 147 -5.56 -6.54 9.81
CA GLU A 147 -4.56 -5.49 9.93
C GLU A 147 -5.21 -4.11 10.00
N GLY A 148 -6.22 -3.84 9.15
CA GLY A 148 -7.04 -2.62 9.24
C GLY A 148 -7.01 -1.71 8.02
N HIS A 149 -6.65 -2.21 6.84
CA HIS A 149 -6.65 -1.47 5.57
C HIS A 149 -8.06 -0.95 5.16
N ASN A 150 -9.11 -1.36 5.85
CA ASN A 150 -10.46 -0.84 5.64
C ASN A 150 -10.63 0.66 5.94
N SER A 151 -9.66 1.29 6.61
CA SER A 151 -9.83 2.65 7.12
C SER A 151 -8.99 3.71 6.38
N GLY A 152 -7.88 3.32 5.73
CA GLY A 152 -6.93 4.28 5.17
C GLY A 152 -7.46 5.11 4.00
N GLN A 153 -8.30 4.53 3.15
CA GLN A 153 -8.93 5.28 2.07
C GLN A 153 -9.85 6.40 2.58
N ALA A 154 -10.51 6.19 3.73
CA ALA A 154 -11.30 7.25 4.35
C ALA A 154 -10.42 8.43 4.81
N VAL A 155 -9.18 8.16 5.26
CA VAL A 155 -8.21 9.21 5.64
C VAL A 155 -7.89 10.10 4.44
N ILE A 156 -7.46 9.51 3.34
CA ILE A 156 -6.99 10.29 2.20
C ILE A 156 -8.13 10.93 1.39
N ILE A 157 -9.25 10.23 1.23
CA ILE A 157 -10.38 10.72 0.43
C ILE A 157 -11.05 11.93 1.08
N TYR A 158 -11.35 11.87 2.38
CA TYR A 158 -12.02 12.99 3.05
C TYR A 158 -11.09 14.17 3.31
N ALA A 159 -9.77 13.95 3.42
CA ALA A 159 -8.78 15.02 3.36
C ALA A 159 -8.76 15.69 1.98
N ALA A 160 -8.73 14.89 0.91
CA ALA A 160 -8.70 15.37 -0.46
C ALA A 160 -9.97 16.16 -0.82
N ILE A 161 -11.16 15.66 -0.46
CA ILE A 161 -12.43 16.35 -0.70
C ILE A 161 -12.46 17.69 0.02
N ALA A 162 -12.07 17.75 1.30
CA ALA A 162 -12.04 18.99 2.06
C ALA A 162 -11.07 20.02 1.44
N VAL A 163 -9.86 19.59 1.06
CA VAL A 163 -8.87 20.49 0.47
C VAL A 163 -9.27 20.91 -0.95
N LYS A 164 -9.85 19.99 -1.74
CA LYS A 164 -10.42 20.31 -3.06
C LYS A 164 -11.44 21.45 -2.96
N GLU A 165 -12.40 21.37 -2.01
CA GLU A 165 -13.40 22.42 -1.77
C GLU A 165 -12.75 23.77 -1.48
N LEU A 166 -11.68 23.78 -0.66
CA LEU A 166 -10.89 24.98 -0.35
C LEU A 166 -10.15 25.52 -1.56
N MET A 167 -9.50 24.65 -2.33
CA MET A 167 -8.76 25.03 -3.54
C MET A 167 -9.70 25.67 -4.57
N GLN A 168 -10.88 25.09 -4.78
CA GLN A 168 -11.89 25.66 -5.68
C GLN A 168 -12.35 27.05 -5.23
N LYS A 169 -12.71 27.19 -3.95
CA LYS A 169 -13.20 28.45 -3.36
C LYS A 169 -12.16 29.56 -3.43
N ASN A 170 -10.89 29.23 -3.22
CA ASN A 170 -9.79 30.20 -3.09
C ASN A 170 -8.89 30.26 -4.33
N HIS A 171 -9.27 29.60 -5.43
CA HIS A 171 -8.53 29.55 -6.69
C HIS A 171 -7.06 29.11 -6.53
N LEU A 172 -6.80 28.16 -5.61
CA LEU A 172 -5.47 27.59 -5.43
C LEU A 172 -5.14 26.62 -6.56
N SER A 173 -3.95 26.76 -7.14
CA SER A 173 -3.44 25.84 -8.16
C SER A 173 -2.89 24.56 -7.54
N GLY A 174 -2.97 23.46 -8.27
CA GLY A 174 -2.39 22.18 -7.92
C GLY A 174 -3.26 21.00 -8.33
N THR A 175 -2.68 19.81 -8.23
CA THR A 175 -3.32 18.56 -8.62
C THR A 175 -3.31 17.58 -7.46
N ILE A 176 -4.44 16.95 -7.19
CA ILE A 176 -4.59 15.85 -6.23
C ILE A 176 -4.84 14.57 -7.02
N ILE A 177 -4.05 13.55 -6.72
CA ILE A 177 -4.20 12.18 -7.24
C ILE A 177 -4.49 11.28 -6.04
N ILE A 178 -5.50 10.40 -6.16
CA ILE A 178 -5.82 9.37 -5.16
C ILE A 178 -5.68 8.01 -5.83
N TRP A 179 -5.11 7.05 -5.11
CA TRP A 179 -4.85 5.71 -5.64
C TRP A 179 -4.93 4.65 -4.52
N PRO A 180 -5.29 3.39 -4.82
CA PRO A 180 -5.31 2.29 -3.86
C PRO A 180 -4.00 1.51 -3.89
N GLY A 181 -3.50 1.06 -2.74
CA GLY A 181 -2.63 -0.10 -2.66
C GLY A 181 -3.48 -1.36 -2.78
N VAL A 182 -3.45 -1.99 -3.93
CA VAL A 182 -4.13 -3.25 -4.21
C VAL A 182 -3.18 -4.38 -3.87
N ALA A 183 -3.69 -5.43 -3.23
CA ALA A 183 -2.91 -6.61 -2.88
C ALA A 183 -1.59 -6.28 -2.14
N GLU A 184 -1.64 -5.37 -1.18
CA GLU A 184 -0.48 -4.99 -0.36
C GLU A 184 0.02 -6.19 0.44
N GLU A 185 -0.86 -6.99 1.01
CA GLU A 185 -0.54 -8.22 1.77
C GLU A 185 0.24 -9.27 0.94
N LEU A 186 0.24 -9.09 -0.39
CA LEU A 186 1.03 -9.86 -1.34
C LEU A 186 2.19 -9.06 -1.94
N LEU A 187 2.33 -7.76 -1.60
CA LEU A 187 3.27 -6.81 -2.20
C LEU A 187 3.07 -6.73 -3.73
N GLY A 188 1.82 -6.67 -4.17
CA GLY A 188 1.41 -7.06 -5.52
C GLY A 188 1.14 -5.93 -6.50
N SER A 189 1.22 -4.64 -6.13
CA SER A 189 0.76 -3.57 -7.03
C SER A 189 1.72 -2.41 -7.23
N LYS A 190 2.33 -1.87 -6.19
CA LYS A 190 3.01 -0.56 -6.25
C LYS A 190 4.24 -0.57 -7.17
N ALA A 191 4.99 -1.69 -7.24
CA ALA A 191 6.08 -1.84 -8.20
C ALA A 191 5.61 -1.77 -9.67
N TRP A 192 4.43 -2.34 -9.98
CA TRP A 192 3.81 -2.25 -11.31
C TRP A 192 3.36 -0.83 -11.64
N TYR A 193 2.77 -0.11 -10.69
CA TYR A 193 2.41 1.30 -10.86
C TYR A 193 3.62 2.17 -11.20
N VAL A 194 4.73 1.96 -10.48
CA VAL A 194 5.99 2.68 -10.74
C VAL A 194 6.56 2.34 -12.11
N ARG A 195 6.64 1.04 -12.45
CA ARG A 195 7.11 0.54 -13.74
C ARG A 195 6.35 1.18 -14.90
N ASP A 196 5.04 1.28 -14.77
CA ASP A 196 4.15 1.77 -15.83
C ASP A 196 4.04 3.30 -15.85
N GLY A 197 4.74 3.98 -14.93
CA GLY A 197 4.95 5.43 -14.98
C GLY A 197 3.86 6.28 -14.31
N TYR A 198 2.96 5.70 -13.53
CA TYR A 198 1.87 6.44 -12.87
C TYR A 198 2.37 7.48 -11.88
N PHE A 199 3.60 7.35 -11.38
CA PHE A 199 4.22 8.30 -10.44
C PHE A 199 5.24 9.25 -11.06
N LYS A 200 5.49 9.16 -12.38
CA LYS A 200 6.55 9.95 -13.05
C LYS A 200 6.40 11.47 -12.91
N ASN A 201 5.17 11.97 -12.83
CA ASN A 201 4.87 13.40 -12.76
C ASN A 201 4.29 13.80 -11.39
N VAL A 202 4.57 13.05 -10.33
CA VAL A 202 4.14 13.33 -8.96
C VAL A 202 5.26 14.06 -8.24
N ASP A 203 4.92 15.17 -7.56
CA ASP A 203 5.88 15.98 -6.81
C ASP A 203 6.11 15.46 -5.38
N ALA A 204 5.08 14.89 -4.77
CA ALA A 204 5.14 14.26 -3.46
C ALA A 204 4.01 13.24 -3.27
N CYS A 205 4.25 12.22 -2.43
CA CYS A 205 3.27 11.21 -2.06
C CYS A 205 3.07 11.21 -0.54
N ILE A 206 1.81 11.23 -0.10
CA ILE A 206 1.40 10.97 1.27
C ILE A 206 0.67 9.63 1.26
N PHE A 207 1.25 8.65 1.90
CA PHE A 207 0.65 7.35 2.13
C PHE A 207 0.15 7.26 3.57
N THR A 208 -0.87 6.45 3.83
CA THR A 208 -1.43 6.30 5.18
C THR A 208 -1.57 4.85 5.55
N HIS A 209 -1.19 4.51 6.78
CA HIS A 209 -1.31 3.18 7.33
C HIS A 209 -1.92 3.21 8.73
N VAL A 210 -2.76 2.23 9.02
CA VAL A 210 -3.40 2.07 10.34
C VAL A 210 -2.38 1.65 11.40
N GLY A 211 -2.55 2.14 12.62
CA GLY A 211 -1.75 1.72 13.76
C GLY A 211 -2.41 2.06 15.09
N GLY A 212 -1.77 1.74 16.19
CA GLY A 212 -2.21 2.15 17.52
C GLY A 212 -1.69 3.52 17.94
N GLY A 213 -0.82 4.13 17.14
CA GLY A 213 -0.20 5.44 17.39
C GLY A 213 -0.57 6.49 16.34
N PHE A 214 -0.22 7.74 16.60
CA PHE A 214 -0.39 8.85 15.68
C PHE A 214 0.96 9.51 15.44
N GLY A 215 1.56 9.22 14.27
CA GLY A 215 2.93 9.60 14.01
C GLY A 215 3.33 9.55 12.54
N VAL A 216 4.55 9.94 12.29
CA VAL A 216 5.25 9.89 11.00
C VAL A 216 6.74 9.77 11.24
N GLY A 217 7.43 9.06 10.35
CA GLY A 217 8.89 8.93 10.37
C GLY A 217 9.55 9.40 9.08
N TYR A 218 10.87 9.46 9.08
CA TYR A 218 11.69 9.76 7.90
C TYR A 218 12.98 8.92 7.86
N GLY A 219 13.62 8.90 6.70
CA GLY A 219 14.83 8.10 6.49
C GLY A 219 14.51 6.61 6.35
N ASP A 220 15.46 5.77 6.69
CA ASP A 220 15.33 4.31 6.65
C ASP A 220 14.59 3.80 7.90
N PRO A 221 13.37 3.26 7.78
CA PRO A 221 12.59 2.78 8.92
C PRO A 221 13.05 1.40 9.43
N GLY A 222 14.03 0.77 8.78
CA GLY A 222 14.51 -0.57 9.13
C GLY A 222 13.70 -1.72 8.54
N PHE A 223 12.80 -1.46 7.59
CA PHE A 223 12.00 -2.48 6.92
C PHE A 223 12.82 -3.25 5.89
N ASN A 224 12.46 -4.52 5.68
CA ASN A 224 13.05 -5.34 4.62
C ASN A 224 12.43 -5.00 3.27
N GLY A 225 13.26 -5.05 2.23
CA GLY A 225 12.77 -5.32 0.89
C GLY A 225 12.53 -6.82 0.71
N LEU A 226 11.86 -7.18 -0.41
CA LEU A 226 11.40 -8.54 -0.65
C LEU A 226 11.24 -8.82 -2.14
N VAL A 227 11.57 -10.06 -2.53
CA VAL A 227 11.03 -10.69 -3.75
C VAL A 227 10.20 -11.90 -3.35
N SER A 228 8.95 -11.89 -3.80
CA SER A 228 7.97 -12.97 -3.66
C SER A 228 7.87 -13.73 -4.98
N VAL A 229 8.17 -15.00 -4.98
CA VAL A 229 8.25 -15.81 -6.21
C VAL A 229 7.63 -17.19 -6.02
N LYS A 230 6.79 -17.59 -6.98
CA LYS A 230 6.25 -18.95 -7.07
C LYS A 230 7.07 -19.74 -8.09
N PHE A 231 7.58 -20.88 -7.66
CA PHE A 231 8.19 -21.87 -8.54
C PHE A 231 7.19 -22.99 -8.77
N SER A 232 7.11 -23.47 -10.00
CA SER A 232 6.29 -24.63 -10.39
C SER A 232 7.12 -25.60 -11.19
N PHE A 233 6.84 -26.89 -11.00
CA PHE A 233 7.49 -27.97 -11.69
C PHE A 233 6.44 -28.81 -12.42
N ASP A 234 6.74 -29.14 -13.69
CA ASP A 234 5.95 -30.05 -14.52
C ASP A 234 6.74 -31.31 -14.74
N GLY A 235 6.18 -32.43 -14.35
CA GLY A 235 6.72 -33.78 -14.49
C GLY A 235 5.79 -34.68 -15.31
N GLU A 236 5.82 -36.00 -15.05
CA GLU A 236 5.02 -37.00 -15.73
C GLU A 236 4.35 -37.96 -14.74
N ALA A 237 3.03 -38.13 -14.85
CA ALA A 237 2.28 -39.03 -13.99
C ALA A 237 2.51 -40.51 -14.38
N ALA A 238 2.56 -41.39 -13.39
CA ALA A 238 2.61 -42.84 -13.55
C ALA A 238 2.00 -43.54 -12.33
N HIS A 239 1.70 -44.82 -12.47
CA HIS A 239 1.29 -45.64 -11.32
C HIS A 239 2.49 -45.83 -10.40
N ALA A 240 2.43 -45.25 -9.18
CA ALA A 240 3.58 -45.16 -8.28
C ALA A 240 4.13 -46.52 -7.82
N ALA A 241 3.32 -47.59 -7.76
CA ALA A 241 3.78 -48.93 -7.43
C ALA A 241 4.01 -49.82 -8.67
N GLY A 242 3.17 -49.66 -9.73
CA GLY A 242 3.20 -50.56 -10.88
C GLY A 242 4.23 -50.20 -11.94
N ALA A 243 4.48 -48.91 -12.15
CA ALA A 243 5.40 -48.43 -13.20
C ALA A 243 6.03 -47.06 -12.85
N PRO A 244 6.63 -46.88 -11.67
CA PRO A 244 7.18 -45.57 -11.26
C PRO A 244 8.27 -45.03 -12.19
N TRP A 245 9.03 -45.93 -12.84
CA TRP A 245 10.09 -45.58 -13.81
C TRP A 245 9.58 -44.83 -15.05
N ARG A 246 8.27 -44.80 -15.29
CA ARG A 246 7.62 -44.07 -16.38
C ARG A 246 7.21 -42.67 -15.96
N GLY A 247 7.21 -42.37 -14.66
CA GLY A 247 6.89 -41.07 -14.10
C GLY A 247 8.10 -40.15 -13.91
N ARG A 248 7.84 -38.87 -13.68
CA ARG A 248 8.79 -37.85 -13.25
C ARG A 248 8.10 -37.04 -12.17
N SER A 249 8.54 -37.18 -10.94
CA SER A 249 7.88 -36.52 -9.79
C SER A 249 8.23 -35.04 -9.71
N ALA A 250 7.23 -34.19 -9.92
CA ALA A 250 7.37 -32.76 -9.71
C ALA A 250 7.53 -32.41 -8.21
N LEU A 251 6.95 -33.24 -7.31
CA LEU A 251 7.12 -33.05 -5.87
C LEU A 251 8.58 -33.28 -5.44
N ASP A 252 9.27 -34.27 -5.99
CA ASP A 252 10.69 -34.51 -5.70
C ASP A 252 11.55 -33.29 -6.11
N ALA A 253 11.17 -32.59 -7.19
CA ALA A 253 11.84 -31.34 -7.57
C ALA A 253 11.63 -30.24 -6.53
N VAL A 254 10.42 -30.09 -5.98
CA VAL A 254 10.13 -29.14 -4.87
C VAL A 254 10.97 -29.50 -3.65
N GLU A 255 10.97 -30.77 -3.21
CA GLU A 255 11.72 -31.21 -2.04
C GLU A 255 13.24 -31.00 -2.22
N LEU A 256 13.79 -31.30 -3.41
CA LEU A 256 15.20 -31.06 -3.71
C LEU A 256 15.53 -29.55 -3.74
N MET A 257 14.63 -28.72 -4.26
CA MET A 257 14.79 -27.28 -4.21
C MET A 257 14.83 -26.78 -2.75
N ASP A 258 13.90 -27.23 -1.92
CA ASP A 258 13.80 -26.84 -0.52
C ASP A 258 15.00 -27.33 0.30
N ALA A 259 15.46 -28.55 0.08
CA ALA A 259 16.69 -29.08 0.68
C ALA A 259 17.93 -28.27 0.24
N GLY A 260 18.08 -28.02 -1.05
CA GLY A 260 19.17 -27.22 -1.60
C GLY A 260 19.19 -25.79 -1.06
N TRP A 261 18.03 -25.17 -0.91
CA TRP A 261 17.91 -23.86 -0.29
C TRP A 261 18.27 -23.90 1.20
N ASN A 262 17.86 -24.94 1.94
CA ASN A 262 18.19 -25.09 3.36
C ASN A 262 19.72 -25.26 3.57
N PHE A 263 20.44 -25.93 2.69
CA PHE A 263 21.90 -25.95 2.71
C PHE A 263 22.49 -24.58 2.40
N LYS A 264 21.90 -23.81 1.48
CA LYS A 264 22.33 -22.44 1.19
C LYS A 264 22.18 -21.50 2.39
N ARG A 265 21.18 -21.73 3.27
CA ARG A 265 20.93 -20.88 4.46
C ARG A 265 22.11 -20.77 5.39
N GLU A 266 22.96 -21.81 5.51
CA GLU A 266 24.18 -21.77 6.31
C GLU A 266 25.14 -20.65 5.89
N HIS A 267 25.08 -20.25 4.62
CA HIS A 267 25.99 -19.27 4.01
C HIS A 267 25.32 -17.91 3.76
N LEU A 268 24.17 -17.64 4.39
CA LEU A 268 23.49 -16.36 4.31
C LEU A 268 24.00 -15.40 5.41
N LYS A 269 23.93 -14.09 5.15
CA LYS A 269 24.18 -13.06 6.17
C LYS A 269 23.11 -13.14 7.28
N PRO A 270 23.43 -12.72 8.53
CA PRO A 270 22.50 -12.78 9.66
C PRO A 270 21.17 -12.01 9.44
N THR A 271 21.17 -10.98 8.59
CA THR A 271 19.99 -10.17 8.27
C THR A 271 19.15 -10.75 7.14
N GLN A 272 19.71 -11.65 6.32
CA GLN A 272 18.99 -12.29 5.23
C GLN A 272 17.94 -13.28 5.75
N ARG A 273 16.70 -13.15 5.26
CA ARG A 273 15.57 -14.00 5.65
C ARG A 273 14.93 -14.63 4.43
N SER A 274 14.45 -15.85 4.59
CA SER A 274 13.66 -16.54 3.58
C SER A 274 12.61 -17.41 4.23
N HIS A 275 11.46 -17.49 3.58
CA HIS A 275 10.32 -18.31 4.00
C HIS A 275 9.76 -19.00 2.77
N TYR A 276 9.16 -20.18 2.93
CA TYR A 276 8.45 -20.83 1.84
C TYR A 276 7.27 -21.66 2.34
N VAL A 277 6.35 -21.91 1.43
CA VAL A 277 5.25 -22.86 1.60
C VAL A 277 5.12 -23.69 0.33
N ILE A 278 4.92 -25.00 0.46
CA ILE A 278 4.54 -25.86 -0.67
C ILE A 278 3.08 -25.55 -0.99
N THR A 279 2.81 -25.12 -2.21
CA THR A 279 1.48 -24.70 -2.66
C THR A 279 0.71 -25.80 -3.37
N ASP A 280 1.45 -26.78 -3.92
CA ASP A 280 0.92 -27.97 -4.58
C ASP A 280 1.90 -29.11 -4.38
N GLY A 281 1.43 -30.25 -3.89
CA GLY A 281 2.24 -31.45 -3.62
C GLY A 281 1.74 -32.71 -4.34
N GLY A 282 0.77 -32.59 -5.25
CA GLY A 282 0.12 -33.71 -5.92
C GLY A 282 -1.19 -34.15 -5.26
N ASP A 283 -1.86 -35.15 -5.84
CA ASP A 283 -3.25 -35.51 -5.48
C ASP A 283 -3.34 -36.66 -4.48
N GLN A 284 -2.68 -37.81 -4.76
CA GLN A 284 -2.74 -39.00 -3.93
C GLN A 284 -1.51 -39.90 -4.09
N PRO A 285 -1.13 -40.69 -3.06
CA PRO A 285 0.18 -41.38 -3.01
C PRO A 285 0.41 -42.46 -4.07
N ASN A 286 -0.61 -43.01 -4.71
CA ASN A 286 -0.49 -44.03 -5.72
C ASN A 286 -0.29 -43.46 -7.15
N VAL A 287 -0.22 -42.14 -7.29
CA VAL A 287 0.05 -41.41 -8.56
C VAL A 287 1.32 -40.59 -8.40
N VAL A 288 2.31 -40.77 -9.28
CA VAL A 288 3.48 -39.90 -9.31
C VAL A 288 3.04 -38.45 -9.60
N PRO A 289 3.35 -37.49 -8.76
CA PRO A 289 2.92 -36.11 -8.96
C PRO A 289 3.46 -35.47 -10.25
N SER A 290 2.61 -35.18 -11.20
CA SER A 290 3.00 -34.53 -12.47
C SER A 290 3.08 -33.01 -12.37
N LYS A 291 2.55 -32.42 -11.29
CA LYS A 291 2.67 -30.98 -10.98
C LYS A 291 2.97 -30.81 -9.51
N ALA A 292 3.81 -29.83 -9.19
CA ALA A 292 4.04 -29.37 -7.83
C ALA A 292 4.50 -27.91 -7.85
N GLY A 293 4.33 -27.23 -6.71
CA GLY A 293 4.69 -25.82 -6.59
C GLY A 293 5.11 -25.42 -5.19
N VAL A 294 6.00 -24.44 -5.14
CA VAL A 294 6.47 -23.84 -3.88
C VAL A 294 6.55 -22.32 -4.03
N TRP A 295 6.15 -21.62 -2.98
CA TRP A 295 6.16 -20.16 -2.94
C TRP A 295 7.19 -19.68 -1.94
N TYR A 296 8.16 -18.86 -2.41
CA TYR A 296 9.28 -18.34 -1.64
C TYR A 296 9.19 -16.83 -1.43
N TYR A 297 9.67 -16.37 -0.27
CA TYR A 297 10.03 -15.00 0.05
C TYR A 297 11.53 -14.91 0.30
N PHE A 298 12.21 -13.94 -0.36
CA PHE A 298 13.63 -13.60 -0.15
C PHE A 298 13.70 -12.16 0.35
N ARG A 299 14.12 -11.95 1.60
CA ARG A 299 14.07 -10.66 2.30
C ARG A 299 15.43 -10.19 2.76
N GLU A 300 15.73 -8.90 2.58
CA GLU A 300 16.92 -8.21 3.10
C GLU A 300 16.70 -6.69 3.04
N ARG A 301 17.65 -5.93 3.59
CA ARG A 301 17.62 -4.46 3.68
C ARG A 301 18.31 -3.74 2.51
N ASN A 302 18.81 -4.45 1.51
CA ASN A 302 19.39 -3.86 0.31
C ASN A 302 19.08 -4.68 -0.94
N TYR A 303 19.02 -3.97 -2.06
CA TYR A 303 18.65 -4.55 -3.36
C TYR A 303 19.58 -5.69 -3.78
N ASP A 304 20.91 -5.51 -3.68
CA ASP A 304 21.87 -6.47 -4.23
C ASP A 304 21.82 -7.81 -3.48
N ASP A 305 21.64 -7.77 -2.17
CA ASP A 305 21.51 -8.98 -1.35
C ASP A 305 20.18 -9.70 -1.59
N ILE A 306 19.07 -8.97 -1.76
CA ILE A 306 17.77 -9.56 -2.17
C ILE A 306 17.92 -10.23 -3.53
N LYS A 307 18.49 -9.51 -4.50
CA LYS A 307 18.71 -10.02 -5.86
C LYS A 307 19.60 -11.26 -5.86
N SER A 308 20.66 -11.27 -5.07
CA SER A 308 21.57 -12.41 -4.92
C SER A 308 20.87 -13.65 -4.37
N MET A 309 19.99 -13.49 -3.35
CA MET A 309 19.18 -14.61 -2.84
C MET A 309 18.19 -15.12 -3.88
N TYR A 310 17.49 -14.24 -4.55
CA TYR A 310 16.54 -14.58 -5.61
C TYR A 310 17.22 -15.34 -6.74
N ASP A 311 18.38 -14.86 -7.23
CA ASP A 311 19.14 -15.52 -8.28
C ASP A 311 19.67 -16.91 -7.83
N ALA A 312 20.05 -17.05 -6.57
CA ALA A 312 20.42 -18.34 -6.01
C ALA A 312 19.22 -19.30 -5.95
N GLY A 313 18.03 -18.79 -5.58
CA GLY A 313 16.79 -19.58 -5.61
C GLY A 313 16.47 -20.13 -7.00
N ILE A 314 16.60 -19.31 -8.05
CA ILE A 314 16.40 -19.75 -9.45
C ILE A 314 17.40 -20.86 -9.81
N ARG A 315 18.69 -20.69 -9.51
CA ARG A 315 19.71 -21.72 -9.82
C ARG A 315 19.47 -23.04 -9.09
N ILE A 316 19.03 -22.97 -7.84
CA ILE A 316 18.69 -24.17 -7.05
C ILE A 316 17.47 -24.88 -7.65
N ALA A 317 16.43 -24.13 -8.01
CA ALA A 317 15.24 -24.67 -8.69
C ALA A 317 15.59 -25.34 -10.04
N GLN A 318 16.47 -24.71 -10.83
CA GLN A 318 16.99 -25.30 -12.07
C GLN A 318 17.74 -26.62 -11.81
N GLY A 319 18.61 -26.65 -10.77
CA GLY A 319 19.31 -27.86 -10.35
C GLY A 319 18.35 -28.98 -9.94
N ALA A 320 17.32 -28.66 -9.17
CA ALA A 320 16.29 -29.60 -8.75
C ALA A 320 15.53 -30.18 -9.96
N ALA A 321 15.15 -29.36 -10.93
CA ALA A 321 14.49 -29.78 -12.15
C ALA A 321 15.39 -30.72 -12.98
N MET A 322 16.70 -30.42 -13.08
CA MET A 322 17.67 -31.27 -13.77
C MET A 322 17.82 -32.65 -13.10
N MET A 323 17.83 -32.71 -11.77
CA MET A 323 17.95 -33.96 -11.01
C MET A 323 16.72 -34.87 -11.14
N THR A 324 15.55 -34.30 -11.42
CA THR A 324 14.27 -35.03 -11.49
C THR A 324 13.72 -35.22 -12.90
N ASP A 325 14.45 -34.76 -13.92
CA ASP A 325 13.97 -34.72 -15.32
C ASP A 325 12.60 -33.99 -15.45
N THR A 326 12.37 -32.95 -14.67
CA THR A 326 11.16 -32.12 -14.70
C THR A 326 11.43 -30.77 -15.38
N LYS A 327 10.36 -30.03 -15.70
CA LYS A 327 10.46 -28.69 -16.26
C LYS A 327 10.10 -27.67 -15.20
N MET A 328 10.99 -26.70 -14.93
CA MET A 328 10.79 -25.62 -13.98
C MET A 328 10.28 -24.35 -14.66
N ASN A 329 9.26 -23.72 -14.07
CA ASN A 329 8.83 -22.37 -14.37
C ASN A 329 8.81 -21.54 -13.08
N TYR A 330 8.85 -20.21 -13.18
CA TYR A 330 8.69 -19.33 -12.03
C TYR A 330 8.01 -18.03 -12.43
N GLN A 331 7.35 -17.39 -11.43
CA GLN A 331 6.70 -16.09 -11.57
C GLN A 331 6.95 -15.25 -10.34
N ILE A 332 7.40 -14.01 -10.52
CA ILE A 332 7.39 -13.01 -9.43
C ILE A 332 5.92 -12.62 -9.20
N VAL A 333 5.48 -12.72 -7.95
CA VAL A 333 4.11 -12.44 -7.55
C VAL A 333 3.98 -11.25 -6.59
N GLY A 334 5.10 -10.69 -6.16
CA GLY A 334 5.15 -9.48 -5.36
C GLY A 334 6.58 -9.01 -5.15
N THR A 335 6.78 -7.73 -4.94
CA THR A 335 8.09 -7.13 -4.61
C THR A 335 7.93 -5.92 -3.73
N ALA A 336 8.95 -5.66 -2.90
CA ALA A 336 9.12 -4.42 -2.19
C ALA A 336 10.61 -4.06 -2.10
N TRP A 337 10.94 -2.79 -2.29
CA TRP A 337 12.24 -2.24 -1.92
C TRP A 337 12.32 -2.02 -0.40
N PRO A 338 13.54 -1.92 0.19
CA PRO A 338 13.71 -1.35 1.53
C PRO A 338 13.24 0.10 1.55
N GLY A 339 12.45 0.50 2.56
CA GLY A 339 11.86 1.83 2.61
C GLY A 339 12.85 2.96 2.87
N HIS A 340 12.55 4.15 2.35
CA HIS A 340 13.21 5.39 2.76
C HIS A 340 12.23 6.56 2.61
N PHE A 341 11.96 7.32 3.69
CA PHE A 341 10.94 8.34 3.71
C PHE A 341 11.50 9.76 3.81
N ASN A 342 10.74 10.73 3.30
CA ASN A 342 11.18 12.11 3.08
C ASN A 342 11.09 12.95 4.36
N LYS A 343 12.22 13.51 4.81
CA LYS A 343 12.30 14.28 6.06
C LYS A 343 11.49 15.59 6.04
N PRO A 344 11.64 16.50 5.06
CA PRO A 344 10.87 17.75 5.04
C PRO A 344 9.35 17.56 5.04
N LEU A 345 8.84 16.57 4.31
CA LEU A 345 7.43 16.22 4.32
C LEU A 345 6.99 15.65 5.66
N ALA A 346 7.82 14.80 6.28
CA ALA A 346 7.54 14.22 7.59
C ALA A 346 7.48 15.31 8.69
N GLU A 347 8.38 16.28 8.67
CA GLU A 347 8.37 17.41 9.60
C GLU A 347 7.10 18.28 9.45
N ALA A 348 6.68 18.53 8.19
CA ALA A 348 5.44 19.26 7.91
C ALA A 348 4.21 18.47 8.43
N MET A 349 4.12 17.19 8.18
CA MET A 349 3.07 16.30 8.67
C MET A 349 3.07 16.24 10.21
N TYR A 350 4.22 16.07 10.83
CA TYR A 350 4.36 15.97 12.27
C TYR A 350 3.85 17.22 13.00
N ASN A 351 4.12 18.42 12.47
CA ASN A 351 3.60 19.66 13.02
C ASN A 351 2.06 19.69 13.00
N ASN A 352 1.44 19.13 11.97
CA ASN A 352 -0.01 19.04 11.85
C ASN A 352 -0.59 17.90 12.72
N ILE A 353 0.10 16.79 12.89
CA ILE A 353 -0.25 15.74 13.86
C ILE A 353 -0.31 16.33 15.29
N LYS A 354 0.71 17.09 15.71
CA LYS A 354 0.72 17.76 17.02
C LYS A 354 -0.44 18.72 17.20
N ARG A 355 -0.85 19.41 16.13
CA ARG A 355 -1.98 20.35 16.15
C ARG A 355 -3.32 19.62 16.28
N VAL A 356 -3.48 18.47 15.65
CA VAL A 356 -4.70 17.64 15.74
C VAL A 356 -4.78 16.94 17.08
N GLY A 357 -3.69 16.35 17.54
CA GLY A 357 -3.61 15.57 18.78
C GLY A 357 -4.29 14.19 18.68
N MET A 358 -4.16 13.41 19.73
CA MET A 358 -4.81 12.10 19.83
C MET A 358 -6.32 12.23 20.01
N PRO A 359 -7.11 11.27 19.51
CA PRO A 359 -8.54 11.17 19.83
C PRO A 359 -8.80 11.01 21.32
N THR A 360 -9.99 11.43 21.76
CA THR A 360 -10.45 11.18 23.13
C THR A 360 -11.15 9.82 23.19
N TRP A 361 -10.59 8.91 23.96
CA TRP A 361 -11.11 7.56 24.16
C TRP A 361 -12.15 7.51 25.27
N SER A 362 -13.29 6.88 25.00
CA SER A 362 -14.30 6.59 26.02
C SER A 362 -13.84 5.46 26.94
N ASP A 363 -14.56 5.26 28.06
CA ASP A 363 -14.27 4.16 28.96
C ASP A 363 -14.56 2.79 28.32
N ASP A 364 -15.52 2.72 27.40
CA ASP A 364 -15.82 1.51 26.65
C ASP A 364 -14.71 1.18 25.63
N ASP A 365 -14.11 2.19 24.98
CA ASP A 365 -12.92 2.00 24.15
C ASP A 365 -11.75 1.43 24.96
N LYS A 366 -11.51 1.95 26.16
CA LYS A 366 -10.45 1.49 27.07
C LYS A 366 -10.70 0.08 27.56
N LYS A 367 -11.97 -0.28 27.88
CA LYS A 367 -12.35 -1.65 28.29
C LYS A 367 -12.11 -2.62 27.15
N LEU A 368 -12.51 -2.30 25.91
CA LEU A 368 -12.25 -3.15 24.76
C LEU A 368 -10.75 -3.35 24.55
N ALA A 369 -9.97 -2.28 24.57
CA ALA A 369 -8.53 -2.33 24.38
C ALA A 369 -7.86 -3.24 25.43
N ALA A 370 -8.18 -3.09 26.71
CA ALA A 370 -7.65 -3.92 27.78
C ALA A 370 -8.04 -5.41 27.63
N ALA A 371 -9.28 -5.69 27.21
CA ALA A 371 -9.74 -7.05 26.98
C ALA A 371 -9.03 -7.72 25.79
N VAL A 372 -8.85 -6.97 24.68
CA VAL A 372 -8.11 -7.46 23.50
C VAL A 372 -6.64 -7.70 23.83
N GLN A 373 -5.98 -6.76 24.53
CA GLN A 373 -4.58 -6.93 24.96
C GLN A 373 -4.41 -8.16 25.86
N LYS A 374 -5.35 -8.42 26.78
CA LYS A 374 -5.36 -9.65 27.57
C LYS A 374 -5.57 -10.88 26.72
N LEU A 375 -6.50 -10.84 25.76
CA LEU A 375 -6.82 -11.96 24.86
C LEU A 375 -5.62 -12.41 24.02
N VAL A 376 -4.85 -11.45 23.50
CA VAL A 376 -3.70 -11.73 22.62
C VAL A 376 -2.38 -11.89 23.39
N GLU A 377 -2.42 -11.78 24.72
CA GLU A 377 -1.23 -11.80 25.59
C GLU A 377 -0.24 -10.72 25.16
N ALA A 378 -0.73 -9.49 24.98
CA ALA A 378 0.07 -8.36 24.50
C ALA A 378 1.35 -8.20 25.33
N PRO A 379 2.50 -7.89 24.68
CA PRO A 379 3.74 -7.68 25.40
C PRO A 379 3.61 -6.45 26.33
N LYS A 380 4.32 -6.45 27.45
CA LYS A 380 4.31 -5.31 28.38
C LYS A 380 5.05 -4.10 27.82
N ILE A 381 5.97 -4.34 26.91
CA ILE A 381 6.84 -3.36 26.28
C ILE A 381 6.88 -3.70 24.81
N ASP A 382 6.76 -2.71 23.93
CA ASP A 382 6.86 -2.87 22.50
C ASP A 382 8.34 -3.02 22.04
N GLU A 383 8.55 -3.20 20.75
CA GLU A 383 9.89 -3.36 20.16
C GLU A 383 10.77 -2.11 20.32
N GLU A 384 10.16 -0.95 20.58
CA GLU A 384 10.84 0.31 20.86
C GLU A 384 11.13 0.53 22.36
N GLY A 385 10.79 -0.44 23.23
CA GLY A 385 10.96 -0.34 24.67
C GLY A 385 9.90 0.51 25.39
N LYS A 386 8.78 0.85 24.71
CA LYS A 386 7.68 1.64 25.27
C LYS A 386 6.61 0.75 25.92
N PRO A 387 5.97 1.18 27.02
CA PRO A 387 4.90 0.41 27.65
C PRO A 387 3.71 0.20 26.72
N VAL A 388 3.26 -1.04 26.59
CA VAL A 388 1.99 -1.40 25.93
C VAL A 388 0.90 -1.49 26.99
N ASN A 389 0.08 -0.45 27.08
CA ASN A 389 -1.00 -0.39 28.07
C ASN A 389 -2.17 0.44 27.53
N GLY A 390 -3.25 -0.22 27.16
CA GLY A 390 -4.47 0.42 26.66
C GLY A 390 -4.24 1.13 25.30
N LEU A 391 -4.97 2.21 25.10
CA LEU A 391 -4.89 3.07 23.94
C LEU A 391 -3.92 4.22 24.19
N LYS A 392 -3.07 4.56 23.23
CA LYS A 392 -2.19 5.73 23.32
C LYS A 392 -3.01 7.02 23.47
N VAL A 393 -2.53 7.93 24.32
CA VAL A 393 -3.16 9.24 24.60
C VAL A 393 -2.27 10.42 24.21
N LYS A 394 -1.06 10.14 23.72
CA LYS A 394 -0.10 11.13 23.23
C LYS A 394 0.33 10.76 21.82
N VAL A 395 0.52 11.76 20.98
CA VAL A 395 1.11 11.57 19.64
C VAL A 395 2.52 11.00 19.77
N ASP A 396 2.92 10.18 18.79
CA ASP A 396 4.26 9.63 18.76
C ASP A 396 5.28 10.72 18.44
N THR A 397 6.51 10.55 18.93
CA THR A 397 7.62 11.42 18.53
C THR A 397 8.02 11.10 17.11
N ILE A 398 8.34 12.13 16.32
CA ILE A 398 8.88 11.89 14.97
C ILE A 398 10.16 11.05 15.05
N SER A 399 10.22 9.98 14.28
CA SER A 399 11.36 9.06 14.23
C SER A 399 12.22 9.32 12.99
N GLY A 400 13.53 9.17 13.14
CA GLY A 400 14.48 9.17 12.03
C GLY A 400 14.90 7.77 11.61
N SER A 401 15.94 7.69 10.77
CA SER A 401 16.51 6.40 10.37
C SER A 401 16.87 5.52 11.56
N VAL A 402 16.55 4.25 11.47
CA VAL A 402 16.95 3.23 12.44
C VAL A 402 18.41 2.83 12.17
N PRO A 403 19.34 3.08 13.10
CA PRO A 403 20.78 2.83 12.87
C PRO A 403 21.09 1.35 12.58
N PHE A 404 20.35 0.45 13.22
CA PHE A 404 20.48 -0.98 13.03
C PHE A 404 19.10 -1.64 13.21
N SER A 405 18.81 -2.61 12.36
CA SER A 405 17.64 -3.47 12.48
C SER A 405 17.98 -4.86 11.96
N TRP A 406 17.50 -5.89 12.63
CA TRP A 406 17.52 -7.26 12.13
C TRP A 406 16.57 -7.47 10.93
N GLY A 407 15.92 -6.41 10.49
CA GLY A 407 14.82 -6.42 9.54
C GLY A 407 13.47 -6.46 10.25
N GLY A 408 12.45 -6.06 9.53
CA GLY A 408 11.05 -6.04 9.97
C GLY A 408 10.14 -6.55 8.87
N GLY A 409 8.90 -6.11 8.87
CA GLY A 409 7.96 -6.31 7.77
C GLY A 409 8.48 -5.73 6.45
N SER A 410 7.76 -5.97 5.39
CA SER A 410 7.98 -5.34 4.09
C SER A 410 6.69 -4.65 3.68
N ASP A 411 6.80 -3.52 3.01
CA ASP A 411 5.66 -2.78 2.48
C ASP A 411 6.06 -2.25 1.09
N ASP A 412 5.24 -2.50 0.09
CA ASP A 412 5.55 -2.13 -1.30
C ASP A 412 5.41 -0.62 -1.58
N ILE A 413 4.95 0.20 -0.59
CA ILE A 413 5.07 1.68 -0.66
C ILE A 413 6.53 2.12 -0.85
N ALA A 414 7.47 1.29 -0.43
CA ALA A 414 8.88 1.53 -0.62
C ALA A 414 9.26 1.70 -2.09
N ASP A 415 8.67 0.95 -3.02
CA ASP A 415 8.91 1.11 -4.45
C ASP A 415 8.55 2.53 -4.92
N ILE A 416 7.44 3.08 -4.44
CA ILE A 416 7.06 4.47 -4.72
C ILE A 416 8.02 5.45 -4.04
N SER A 417 8.42 5.18 -2.79
CA SER A 417 9.27 6.09 -2.02
C SER A 417 10.64 6.35 -2.65
N TRP A 418 11.15 5.41 -3.46
CA TRP A 418 12.38 5.58 -4.23
C TRP A 418 12.21 6.30 -5.58
N ASN A 419 10.99 6.63 -5.94
CA ASN A 419 10.67 7.34 -7.20
C ASN A 419 10.07 8.72 -6.99
N VAL A 420 9.48 8.95 -5.79
CA VAL A 420 8.81 10.21 -5.41
C VAL A 420 9.10 10.51 -3.95
N PRO A 421 9.33 11.77 -3.55
CA PRO A 421 9.34 12.17 -2.15
C PRO A 421 8.09 11.68 -1.43
N THR A 422 8.22 10.71 -0.52
CA THR A 422 7.09 9.99 0.10
C THR A 422 7.19 9.98 1.62
N ILE A 423 6.05 10.04 2.30
CA ILE A 423 5.89 9.78 3.73
C ILE A 423 4.75 8.81 3.99
N VAL A 424 4.79 8.13 5.14
CA VAL A 424 3.71 7.30 5.67
C VAL A 424 3.17 7.94 6.94
N LEU A 425 1.88 8.30 6.93
CA LEU A 425 1.14 8.74 8.11
C LEU A 425 0.57 7.51 8.82
N TRP A 426 1.02 7.25 10.04
CA TRP A 426 0.40 6.28 10.93
C TRP A 426 -0.71 6.96 11.72
N TYR A 427 -1.96 6.46 11.64
CA TYR A 427 -3.10 7.04 12.35
C TYR A 427 -3.69 6.05 13.36
N PRO A 428 -4.21 6.53 14.53
CA PRO A 428 -4.46 5.70 15.71
C PRO A 428 -5.83 4.99 15.66
N ALA A 429 -6.04 4.09 14.68
CA ALA A 429 -7.32 3.40 14.49
C ALA A 429 -7.31 1.93 14.94
N ASN A 430 -6.23 1.48 15.58
CA ASN A 430 -6.11 0.14 16.16
C ASN A 430 -5.69 0.19 17.64
N ILE A 431 -5.75 -0.97 18.30
CA ILE A 431 -5.26 -1.21 19.66
C ILE A 431 -3.77 -1.55 19.58
N THR A 432 -2.95 -0.96 20.47
CA THR A 432 -1.53 -1.29 20.56
C THR A 432 -1.27 -2.69 21.13
N GLY A 433 -0.19 -3.34 20.68
CA GLY A 433 0.25 -4.64 21.21
C GLY A 433 -0.57 -5.83 20.72
N THR A 434 -1.33 -5.68 19.65
CA THR A 434 -1.93 -6.80 18.91
C THR A 434 -0.87 -7.56 18.13
N LYS A 435 -1.22 -8.72 17.56
CA LYS A 435 -0.22 -9.62 16.93
C LYS A 435 0.17 -9.20 15.50
N GLY A 436 -0.62 -8.32 14.87
CA GLY A 436 -0.53 -8.10 13.44
C GLY A 436 -0.96 -9.35 12.63
N HIS A 437 -1.55 -9.18 11.45
CA HIS A 437 -2.00 -10.27 10.58
C HIS A 437 -2.77 -11.38 11.35
N HIS A 438 -3.62 -10.97 12.27
CA HIS A 438 -4.35 -11.88 13.14
C HIS A 438 -5.83 -11.49 13.24
N TRP A 439 -6.74 -12.46 13.33
CA TRP A 439 -8.18 -12.20 13.43
C TRP A 439 -8.56 -11.25 14.59
N ALA A 440 -7.78 -11.23 15.69
CA ALA A 440 -8.06 -10.36 16.82
C ALA A 440 -7.83 -8.87 16.53
N ASP A 441 -7.01 -8.55 15.52
CA ASP A 441 -6.82 -7.17 15.07
C ASP A 441 -8.12 -6.62 14.48
N ALA A 442 -8.91 -7.45 13.79
CA ALA A 442 -10.20 -7.07 13.24
C ALA A 442 -11.24 -6.65 14.30
N ILE A 443 -11.04 -6.99 15.58
CA ILE A 443 -11.95 -6.61 16.67
C ILE A 443 -12.12 -5.09 16.76
N ALA A 444 -11.06 -4.31 16.53
CA ALA A 444 -11.12 -2.85 16.64
C ALA A 444 -11.64 -2.16 15.36
N MET A 445 -11.51 -2.77 14.17
CA MET A 445 -11.48 -2.12 12.87
C MET A 445 -12.81 -1.55 12.34
N ALA A 446 -13.94 -1.82 12.99
CA ALA A 446 -15.25 -1.18 12.72
C ALA A 446 -15.94 -0.79 14.03
N THR A 447 -15.18 -0.23 14.97
CA THR A 447 -15.64 0.22 16.30
C THR A 447 -15.40 1.72 16.47
N PRO A 448 -15.91 2.33 17.56
CA PRO A 448 -15.59 3.72 17.88
C PRO A 448 -14.09 4.02 17.99
N ILE A 449 -13.23 3.02 18.30
CA ILE A 449 -11.76 3.18 18.26
C ILE A 449 -11.31 3.50 16.84
N ALA A 450 -11.68 2.62 15.88
CA ALA A 450 -11.33 2.85 14.48
C ALA A 450 -11.92 4.16 13.93
N HIS A 451 -13.20 4.43 14.21
CA HIS A 451 -13.87 5.64 13.72
C HIS A 451 -13.20 6.93 14.19
N LYS A 452 -12.87 7.04 15.48
CA LYS A 452 -12.20 8.21 16.06
C LYS A 452 -10.76 8.35 15.56
N GLY A 453 -10.03 7.23 15.53
CA GLY A 453 -8.65 7.20 15.03
C GLY A 453 -8.56 7.55 13.57
N THR A 454 -9.45 6.98 12.75
CA THR A 454 -9.54 7.29 11.32
C THR A 454 -9.88 8.77 11.10
N LEU A 455 -10.76 9.38 11.89
CA LEU A 455 -11.12 10.80 11.76
C LEU A 455 -9.95 11.76 12.10
N ALA A 456 -9.00 11.36 12.91
CA ALA A 456 -7.79 12.16 13.17
C ALA A 456 -6.88 12.22 11.94
N GLY A 457 -6.79 11.14 11.16
CA GLY A 457 -5.96 11.05 9.96
C GLY A 457 -6.24 12.12 8.91
N PRO A 458 -7.48 12.27 8.38
CA PRO A 458 -7.80 13.29 7.38
C PRO A 458 -7.63 14.71 7.89
N LYS A 459 -7.76 14.96 9.19
CA LYS A 459 -7.46 16.28 9.76
C LYS A 459 -5.99 16.63 9.59
N ALA A 460 -5.06 15.74 9.96
CA ALA A 460 -3.63 15.98 9.79
C ALA A 460 -3.23 16.04 8.30
N THR A 461 -3.78 15.15 7.48
CA THR A 461 -3.53 15.12 6.03
C THR A 461 -4.02 16.40 5.35
N ALA A 462 -5.24 16.87 5.65
CA ALA A 462 -5.79 18.10 5.08
C ALA A 462 -4.97 19.34 5.47
N LEU A 463 -4.56 19.46 6.74
CA LEU A 463 -3.68 20.54 7.18
C LEU A 463 -2.34 20.52 6.45
N THR A 464 -1.79 19.33 6.22
CA THR A 464 -0.51 19.17 5.51
C THR A 464 -0.64 19.51 4.04
N LEU A 465 -1.74 19.12 3.39
CA LEU A 465 -2.05 19.54 2.02
C LEU A 465 -2.19 21.05 1.90
N VAL A 466 -2.87 21.72 2.87
CA VAL A 466 -2.95 23.19 2.90
C VAL A 466 -1.54 23.79 2.98
N ASP A 467 -0.65 23.26 3.84
CA ASP A 467 0.73 23.74 3.90
C ASP A 467 1.46 23.54 2.57
N ILE A 468 1.33 22.37 1.93
CA ILE A 468 1.99 22.05 0.66
C ILE A 468 1.50 22.97 -0.47
N PHE A 469 0.19 23.19 -0.61
CA PHE A 469 -0.35 24.02 -1.68
C PHE A 469 -0.14 25.52 -1.46
N THR A 470 0.17 25.94 -0.22
CA THR A 470 0.38 27.37 0.10
C THR A 470 1.84 27.74 0.39
N LYS A 471 2.72 26.75 0.59
CA LYS A 471 4.14 26.95 0.94
C LYS A 471 5.03 26.14 -0.03
N PRO A 472 5.32 26.64 -1.23
CA PRO A 472 6.14 25.92 -2.24
C PRO A 472 7.48 25.39 -1.71
N ALA A 473 8.10 26.12 -0.76
CA ALA A 473 9.36 25.73 -0.14
C ALA A 473 9.35 24.32 0.49
N ILE A 474 8.18 23.78 0.86
CA ILE A 474 8.06 22.41 1.38
C ILE A 474 8.39 21.41 0.27
N ILE A 475 7.82 21.59 -0.91
CA ILE A 475 8.07 20.71 -2.07
C ILE A 475 9.51 20.88 -2.56
N ASP A 476 10.04 22.11 -2.61
CA ASP A 476 11.43 22.35 -3.00
C ASP A 476 12.40 21.64 -2.04
N SER A 477 12.16 21.76 -0.74
CA SER A 477 12.95 21.06 0.29
C SER A 477 12.81 19.55 0.20
N ALA A 478 11.59 19.04 -0.07
CA ALA A 478 11.34 17.60 -0.24
C ALA A 478 12.09 17.03 -1.45
N LYS A 479 12.07 17.72 -2.59
CA LYS A 479 12.82 17.35 -3.80
C LYS A 479 14.34 17.44 -3.59
N SER A 480 14.80 18.47 -2.88
CA SER A 480 16.20 18.61 -2.53
C SER A 480 16.70 17.46 -1.63
N TYR A 481 15.94 17.11 -0.58
CA TYR A 481 16.25 15.95 0.26
C TYR A 481 16.25 14.65 -0.55
N PHE A 482 15.25 14.45 -1.40
CA PHE A 482 15.13 13.28 -2.25
C PHE A 482 16.36 13.10 -3.14
N SER A 483 16.77 14.16 -3.85
CA SER A 483 17.89 14.10 -4.80
C SER A 483 19.26 14.08 -4.14
N ASN A 484 19.45 14.86 -3.06
CA ASN A 484 20.78 15.09 -2.47
C ASN A 484 21.09 14.20 -1.26
N VAL A 485 20.07 13.54 -0.69
CA VAL A 485 20.22 12.66 0.47
C VAL A 485 19.77 11.24 0.12
N GLN A 486 18.49 11.08 -0.23
CA GLN A 486 17.89 9.76 -0.41
C GLN A 486 18.44 9.02 -1.64
N THR A 487 18.42 9.64 -2.81
CA THR A 487 18.78 8.99 -4.09
C THR A 487 20.18 9.37 -4.59
N LYS A 488 20.97 10.05 -3.75
CA LYS A 488 22.32 10.48 -4.11
C LYS A 488 23.21 9.31 -4.55
N ASP A 489 23.26 8.28 -3.75
CA ASP A 489 24.16 7.13 -3.94
C ASP A 489 23.40 5.84 -4.29
N VAL A 490 22.07 5.83 -4.19
CA VAL A 490 21.21 4.69 -4.46
C VAL A 490 20.24 5.02 -5.57
N LYS A 491 20.15 4.14 -6.57
CA LYS A 491 19.18 4.28 -7.66
C LYS A 491 18.23 3.10 -7.67
N TYR A 492 16.96 3.39 -7.69
CA TYR A 492 15.92 2.39 -7.80
C TYR A 492 16.07 1.54 -9.06
N LYS A 493 15.91 0.23 -8.88
CA LYS A 493 15.83 -0.77 -9.95
C LYS A 493 14.68 -1.71 -9.61
N PRO A 494 13.67 -1.85 -10.46
CA PRO A 494 12.58 -2.77 -10.18
C PRO A 494 13.10 -4.23 -10.14
N PHE A 495 12.52 -5.05 -9.26
CA PHE A 495 12.75 -6.49 -9.28
C PHE A 495 11.95 -7.17 -10.40
N ILE A 496 10.83 -6.56 -10.83
CA ILE A 496 10.02 -7.02 -11.95
C ILE A 496 10.58 -6.49 -13.28
N SER A 497 10.40 -7.25 -14.35
CA SER A 497 10.71 -6.84 -15.72
C SER A 497 9.54 -6.08 -16.36
N ALA A 498 9.79 -5.48 -17.51
CA ALA A 498 8.73 -4.81 -18.30
C ALA A 498 7.61 -5.77 -18.74
N SER A 499 7.91 -7.06 -18.88
CA SER A 499 6.98 -8.10 -19.33
C SER A 499 6.28 -8.86 -18.20
N ASP A 500 6.68 -8.67 -16.93
CA ASP A 500 6.07 -9.39 -15.82
C ASP A 500 4.64 -8.90 -15.54
N PRO A 501 3.59 -9.72 -15.76
CA PRO A 501 2.24 -9.32 -15.46
C PRO A 501 2.00 -9.31 -13.96
N ALA A 502 1.09 -8.45 -13.49
CA ALA A 502 0.59 -8.56 -12.12
C ALA A 502 -0.19 -9.88 -11.96
N PRO A 503 -0.03 -10.60 -10.83
CA PRO A 503 -0.61 -11.92 -10.64
C PRO A 503 -2.07 -11.86 -10.20
N VAL A 504 -2.93 -11.22 -11.01
CA VAL A 504 -4.34 -10.92 -10.70
C VAL A 504 -5.24 -12.14 -10.46
N TYR A 505 -4.76 -13.34 -10.78
CA TYR A 505 -5.44 -14.60 -10.51
C TYR A 505 -5.39 -15.04 -9.05
N LEU A 506 -4.47 -14.47 -8.26
CA LEU A 506 -4.34 -14.83 -6.85
C LEU A 506 -5.64 -14.55 -6.08
N ASN A 507 -5.90 -15.40 -5.09
CA ASN A 507 -7.08 -15.34 -4.22
C ASN A 507 -8.45 -15.56 -4.90
N THR A 508 -8.52 -15.78 -6.21
CA THR A 508 -9.79 -15.97 -6.93
C THR A 508 -10.62 -17.11 -6.34
N GLU A 509 -10.00 -18.28 -6.09
CA GLU A 509 -10.70 -19.45 -5.56
C GLU A 509 -11.19 -19.24 -4.13
N ILE A 510 -10.38 -18.57 -3.29
CA ILE A 510 -10.75 -18.26 -1.90
C ILE A 510 -11.95 -17.31 -1.91
N MET A 511 -11.89 -16.23 -2.67
CA MET A 511 -12.98 -15.26 -2.74
C MET A 511 -14.23 -15.84 -3.39
N ALA A 512 -14.12 -16.70 -4.40
CA ALA A 512 -15.26 -17.41 -4.97
C ALA A 512 -16.00 -18.27 -3.93
N ARG A 513 -15.27 -18.87 -2.98
CA ARG A 513 -15.85 -19.69 -1.90
C ARG A 513 -16.64 -18.85 -0.88
N TYR A 514 -16.18 -17.66 -0.55
CA TYR A 514 -16.72 -16.89 0.58
C TYR A 514 -17.55 -15.68 0.20
N ARG A 515 -17.37 -15.07 -0.99
CA ARG A 515 -18.01 -13.80 -1.39
C ARG A 515 -19.52 -13.81 -1.22
N GLU A 516 -20.22 -14.83 -1.70
CA GLU A 516 -21.68 -14.89 -1.61
C GLU A 516 -22.21 -15.05 -0.17
N GLN A 517 -21.40 -15.66 0.71
CA GLN A 517 -21.73 -15.75 2.13
C GLN A 517 -21.55 -14.40 2.82
N MET A 518 -20.44 -13.69 2.49
CA MET A 518 -20.09 -12.40 3.08
C MET A 518 -21.03 -11.29 2.65
N LYS A 519 -21.54 -11.31 1.41
CA LYS A 519 -22.53 -10.33 0.89
C LYS A 519 -23.77 -10.17 1.78
N LYS A 520 -24.16 -11.20 2.49
CA LYS A 520 -25.31 -11.16 3.43
C LYS A 520 -25.06 -10.21 4.61
N PHE A 521 -23.79 -9.92 4.89
CA PHE A 521 -23.35 -9.10 6.01
C PHE A 521 -22.80 -7.74 5.58
N TYR A 522 -22.85 -7.40 4.28
CA TYR A 522 -22.40 -6.09 3.83
C TYR A 522 -23.18 -4.98 4.54
N TYR A 523 -22.48 -3.95 4.97
CA TYR A 523 -23.06 -2.87 5.74
C TYR A 523 -24.08 -2.09 4.91
N ASN A 524 -25.24 -1.81 5.50
CA ASN A 524 -26.31 -1.02 4.90
C ASN A 524 -26.54 0.27 5.69
N PRO A 525 -25.88 1.38 5.32
CA PRO A 525 -25.99 2.66 6.02
C PRO A 525 -27.38 3.29 5.93
N GLY A 526 -28.20 2.87 4.96
CA GLY A 526 -29.59 3.32 4.83
C GLY A 526 -30.53 2.76 5.90
N LYS A 527 -30.14 1.66 6.56
CA LYS A 527 -30.95 1.01 7.62
C LYS A 527 -30.32 1.14 9.01
N TYR A 528 -29.01 1.17 9.10
CA TYR A 528 -28.28 1.10 10.36
C TYR A 528 -27.28 2.24 10.50
N LYS A 529 -27.18 2.78 11.70
CA LYS A 529 -26.24 3.89 11.98
C LYS A 529 -24.78 3.47 11.95
N THR A 530 -24.47 2.23 12.34
CA THR A 530 -23.14 1.66 12.39
C THR A 530 -23.20 0.17 12.01
N TYR A 531 -22.06 -0.40 11.62
CA TYR A 531 -21.97 -1.83 11.35
C TYR A 531 -22.20 -2.67 12.62
N LEU A 532 -21.73 -2.20 13.79
CA LEU A 532 -22.07 -2.81 15.09
C LEU A 532 -23.58 -2.90 15.29
N GLY A 533 -24.32 -1.82 14.98
CA GLY A 533 -25.78 -1.80 15.09
C GLY A 533 -26.45 -2.79 14.12
N GLN A 534 -25.93 -2.97 12.91
CA GLN A 534 -26.41 -3.97 11.96
C GLN A 534 -26.21 -5.39 12.46
N LEU A 535 -25.06 -5.66 13.07
CA LEU A 535 -24.74 -6.99 13.62
C LEU A 535 -25.41 -7.26 14.98
N GLY A 536 -26.13 -6.29 15.56
CA GLY A 536 -26.77 -6.40 16.87
C GLY A 536 -25.78 -6.51 18.04
N ILE A 537 -24.55 -5.96 17.86
CA ILE A 537 -23.47 -6.05 18.85
C ILE A 537 -23.58 -4.88 19.84
N THR A 538 -23.61 -5.23 21.14
CA THR A 538 -23.45 -4.27 22.24
C THR A 538 -21.96 -3.96 22.40
N TYR A 539 -21.58 -2.70 22.30
CA TYR A 539 -20.18 -2.28 22.39
C TYR A 539 -19.81 -1.83 23.80
N PRO A 540 -18.72 -2.36 24.39
CA PRO A 540 -17.98 -3.55 23.97
C PRO A 540 -18.64 -4.86 24.46
N THR A 541 -18.44 -5.97 23.74
CA THR A 541 -18.80 -7.31 24.21
C THR A 541 -17.53 -8.03 24.66
N LEU A 542 -17.36 -8.20 25.97
CA LEU A 542 -16.10 -8.66 26.57
C LEU A 542 -16.05 -10.17 26.84
N GLU A 543 -17.21 -10.79 27.06
CA GLU A 543 -17.34 -12.19 27.43
C GLU A 543 -18.44 -12.88 26.61
N LYS A 544 -18.24 -14.14 26.32
CA LYS A 544 -19.25 -14.99 25.69
C LYS A 544 -20.35 -15.26 26.71
N LYS A 545 -21.58 -14.87 26.38
CA LYS A 545 -22.76 -15.19 27.22
C LYS A 545 -23.15 -16.66 27.12
#